data_c06371be8aeafafd12a2c5c710c555e7
#
_entry.id   c06371be8aeafafd12a2c5c710c555e7
#
_cell.length_a   1.000
_cell.length_b   1.000
_cell.length_c   1.000
_cell.angle_alpha   90.00
_cell.angle_beta   90.00
_cell.angle_gamma   90.00
#
_symmetry.space_group_name_H-M   'P 1'
#
loop_
_entity.id
_entity.type
_entity.pdbx_description
1 polymer ?
#
loop_
_entity_poly.entity_id
_entity_poly.type
_entity_poly.pdbx_seq_one_letter_code
_entity_poly.pdbx_strand_id
1 'polypeptide(L)'
;QAKAKEGIALRPPGALPEKDFLAACTRCGQCVQACPYDMLYLASLISPMEAGTPYFIARDKPCEMCPDIPCMNACPSGALSEELKDINDARMGLAVLLDHETCLNWQGLRCDVCYRVCPLVDKAITLERIHNDRTGIHAKLIPTVHSDACTGCGKCEQACVLEEAAIKVLPMDIAKGLLGRHYRLGWKEKQN
;
A
#
# COMPACT_ATOMS: atom_id res chain seq x y z
N GLN A 1 -4.24 19.08 8.08
CA GLN A 1 -4.99 17.85 8.36
C GLN A 1 -5.40 17.26 7.02
N ALA A 2 -4.71 16.19 6.60
CA ALA A 2 -5.08 15.44 5.40
C ALA A 2 -6.50 14.88 5.63
N LYS A 3 -7.48 15.32 4.85
CA LYS A 3 -8.80 14.71 4.83
C LYS A 3 -8.63 13.27 4.33
N ALA A 4 -8.86 12.29 5.20
CA ALA A 4 -9.03 10.92 4.78
C ALA A 4 -10.14 10.91 3.70
N LYS A 5 -9.77 10.71 2.44
CA LYS A 5 -10.74 10.45 1.38
C LYS A 5 -11.47 9.16 1.75
N GLU A 6 -12.78 9.24 1.68
CA GLU A 6 -13.76 8.24 2.10
C GLU A 6 -13.34 6.79 1.87
N GLY A 7 -13.34 6.02 2.95
CA GLY A 7 -13.56 4.57 2.90
C GLY A 7 -12.35 3.65 2.71
N ILE A 8 -11.12 4.14 2.50
CA ILE A 8 -9.96 3.25 2.29
C ILE A 8 -9.10 3.24 3.55
N ALA A 9 -9.33 2.27 4.42
CA ALA A 9 -8.48 2.01 5.58
C ALA A 9 -7.37 1.03 5.21
N LEU A 10 -6.12 1.46 5.32
CA LEU A 10 -4.97 0.57 5.31
C LEU A 10 -4.62 0.19 6.74
N ARG A 11 -4.56 -1.10 7.01
CA ARG A 11 -4.28 -1.64 8.34
C ARG A 11 -2.78 -1.80 8.56
N PRO A 12 -2.33 -1.80 9.83
CA PRO A 12 -0.92 -2.09 10.17
C PRO A 12 -0.45 -3.44 9.65
N PRO A 13 0.88 -3.67 9.53
CA PRO A 13 1.40 -4.99 9.18
C PRO A 13 0.94 -6.05 10.17
N GLY A 14 0.67 -7.25 9.66
CA GLY A 14 0.15 -8.38 10.44
C GLY A 14 -1.35 -8.32 10.73
N ALA A 15 -2.09 -7.29 10.30
CA ALA A 15 -3.53 -7.23 10.52
C ALA A 15 -4.23 -8.45 9.92
N LEU A 16 -5.11 -9.07 10.72
CA LEU A 16 -6.02 -10.13 10.27
C LEU A 16 -6.95 -9.61 9.16
N PRO A 17 -7.64 -10.49 8.42
CA PRO A 17 -8.72 -10.07 7.53
C PRO A 17 -9.70 -9.14 8.25
N GLU A 18 -10.20 -8.12 7.57
CA GLU A 18 -10.90 -6.97 8.21
C GLU A 18 -11.95 -7.39 9.23
N LYS A 19 -12.78 -8.40 8.91
CA LYS A 19 -13.81 -8.90 9.82
C LYS A 19 -13.23 -9.45 11.13
N ASP A 20 -12.16 -10.25 11.02
CA ASP A 20 -11.52 -10.89 12.17
C ASP A 20 -10.69 -9.87 12.95
N PHE A 21 -10.05 -8.93 12.23
CA PHE A 21 -9.35 -7.80 12.82
C PHE A 21 -10.28 -6.97 13.70
N LEU A 22 -11.45 -6.61 13.20
CA LEU A 22 -12.43 -5.81 13.95
C LEU A 22 -12.99 -6.55 15.17
N ALA A 23 -13.12 -7.87 15.09
CA ALA A 23 -13.57 -8.71 16.19
C ALA A 23 -12.49 -8.85 17.28
N ALA A 24 -11.21 -8.94 16.89
CA ALA A 24 -10.10 -9.14 17.83
C ALA A 24 -9.54 -7.82 18.39
N CYS A 25 -9.65 -6.70 17.66
CA CYS A 25 -9.05 -5.43 18.06
C CYS A 25 -9.74 -4.82 19.28
N THR A 26 -9.02 -4.74 20.39
CA THR A 26 -9.50 -4.11 21.65
C THR A 26 -9.42 -2.58 21.64
N ARG A 27 -8.94 -1.97 20.55
CA ARG A 27 -8.83 -0.51 20.38
C ARG A 27 -7.95 0.18 21.45
N CYS A 28 -6.98 -0.56 21.99
CA CYS A 28 -6.10 -0.08 23.07
C CYS A 28 -5.07 0.96 22.65
N GLY A 29 -4.81 1.12 21.35
CA GLY A 29 -3.85 2.10 20.81
C GLY A 29 -2.37 1.75 21.00
N GLN A 30 -2.02 0.60 21.56
CA GLN A 30 -0.62 0.22 21.83
C GLN A 30 0.21 0.13 20.55
N CYS A 31 -0.36 -0.39 19.46
CA CYS A 31 0.31 -0.44 18.16
C CYS A 31 0.65 0.96 17.61
N VAL A 32 -0.21 1.96 17.89
CA VAL A 32 0.06 3.35 17.50
C VAL A 32 1.22 3.92 18.30
N GLN A 33 1.23 3.70 19.63
CA GLN A 33 2.31 4.17 20.50
C GLN A 33 3.65 3.47 20.22
N ALA A 34 3.61 2.22 19.81
CA ALA A 34 4.81 1.44 19.51
C ALA A 34 5.43 1.79 18.13
N CYS A 35 4.72 2.53 17.29
CA CYS A 35 5.23 2.90 15.97
C CYS A 35 6.27 4.03 16.08
N PRO A 36 7.57 3.79 15.77
CA PRO A 36 8.61 4.81 15.95
C PRO A 36 8.52 5.95 14.92
N TYR A 37 7.68 5.80 13.90
CA TYR A 37 7.50 6.77 12.81
C TYR A 37 6.15 7.50 12.86
N ASP A 38 5.34 7.27 13.88
CA ASP A 38 4.02 7.90 14.04
C ASP A 38 3.14 7.78 12.78
N MET A 39 3.24 6.66 12.06
CA MET A 39 2.47 6.48 10.83
C MET A 39 1.04 6.05 11.08
N LEU A 40 0.74 5.49 12.27
CA LEU A 40 -0.57 4.96 12.61
C LEU A 40 -1.45 6.02 13.27
N TYR A 41 -2.70 6.07 12.85
CA TYR A 41 -3.76 6.89 13.41
C TYR A 41 -4.84 6.01 14.04
N LEU A 42 -5.56 6.53 15.02
CA LEU A 42 -6.79 5.91 15.51
C LEU A 42 -8.00 6.54 14.82
N ALA A 43 -8.89 5.72 14.33
CA ALA A 43 -10.12 6.19 13.69
C ALA A 43 -10.97 6.96 14.69
N SER A 44 -11.44 8.16 14.33
CA SER A 44 -12.32 8.98 15.14
C SER A 44 -13.77 8.51 15.04
N LEU A 45 -14.65 8.98 15.93
CA LEU A 45 -16.08 8.67 15.90
C LEU A 45 -16.81 9.17 14.64
N ILE A 46 -16.24 10.17 13.95
CA ILE A 46 -16.80 10.73 12.72
C ILE A 46 -16.12 10.17 11.47
N SER A 47 -15.18 9.26 11.65
CA SER A 47 -14.52 8.55 10.54
C SER A 47 -15.49 7.53 9.91
N PRO A 48 -15.40 7.26 8.61
CA PRO A 48 -16.15 6.16 7.99
C PRO A 48 -15.68 4.77 8.44
N MET A 49 -14.60 4.71 9.22
CA MET A 49 -14.04 3.48 9.78
C MET A 49 -14.48 3.29 11.23
N GLU A 50 -14.43 2.06 11.73
CA GLU A 50 -14.76 1.74 13.12
C GLU A 50 -13.87 2.51 14.09
N ALA A 51 -14.52 3.32 14.92
CA ALA A 51 -13.85 4.22 15.86
C ALA A 51 -12.85 3.50 16.77
N GLY A 52 -11.70 4.11 17.00
CA GLY A 52 -10.63 3.59 17.84
C GLY A 52 -9.75 2.52 17.17
N THR A 53 -10.04 2.09 15.93
CA THR A 53 -9.20 1.13 15.23
C THR A 53 -7.99 1.80 14.57
N PRO A 54 -6.81 1.16 14.55
CA PRO A 54 -5.62 1.71 13.93
C PRO A 54 -5.68 1.62 12.39
N TYR A 55 -5.20 2.67 11.74
CA TYR A 55 -5.06 2.74 10.29
C TYR A 55 -3.91 3.68 9.92
N PHE A 56 -3.51 3.65 8.65
CA PHE A 56 -2.59 4.64 8.10
C PHE A 56 -3.05 5.14 6.73
N ILE A 57 -2.49 6.27 6.32
CA ILE A 57 -2.75 6.91 5.04
C ILE A 57 -1.45 6.89 4.25
N ALA A 58 -1.38 6.06 3.20
CA ALA A 58 -0.17 5.84 2.41
C ALA A 58 0.44 7.14 1.85
N ARG A 59 -0.41 8.07 1.40
CA ARG A 59 0.02 9.36 0.84
C ARG A 59 0.64 10.29 1.88
N ASP A 60 0.20 10.22 3.14
CA ASP A 60 0.67 11.08 4.23
C ASP A 60 1.91 10.48 4.90
N LYS A 61 1.73 9.35 5.61
CA LYS A 61 2.81 8.64 6.30
C LYS A 61 2.76 7.15 5.94
N PRO A 62 3.61 6.69 5.00
CA PRO A 62 3.70 5.29 4.62
C PRO A 62 4.34 4.45 5.73
N CYS A 63 4.18 3.13 5.65
CA CYS A 63 4.89 2.21 6.53
C CYS A 63 6.38 2.17 6.19
N GLU A 64 7.23 2.37 7.22
CA GLU A 64 8.69 2.36 7.07
C GLU A 64 9.30 0.96 6.98
N MET A 65 8.48 -0.09 7.11
CA MET A 65 8.92 -1.47 6.96
C MET A 65 9.97 -1.88 8.00
N CYS A 66 9.69 -1.64 9.29
CA CYS A 66 10.57 -1.98 10.40
C CYS A 66 10.82 -3.51 10.46
N PRO A 67 12.08 -3.99 10.49
CA PRO A 67 12.36 -5.43 10.54
C PRO A 67 11.82 -6.12 11.80
N ASP A 68 11.76 -5.41 12.92
CA ASP A 68 11.29 -5.88 14.22
C ASP A 68 9.77 -5.74 14.44
N ILE A 69 9.06 -5.15 13.52
CA ILE A 69 7.59 -4.97 13.48
C ILE A 69 7.00 -4.57 14.84
N PRO A 70 7.44 -3.44 15.45
CA PRO A 70 7.10 -3.10 16.83
C PRO A 70 5.59 -2.91 17.06
N CYS A 71 4.85 -2.43 16.07
CA CYS A 71 3.39 -2.27 16.17
C CYS A 71 2.66 -3.61 16.32
N MET A 72 3.15 -4.67 15.67
CA MET A 72 2.59 -6.01 15.79
C MET A 72 2.94 -6.61 17.15
N ASN A 73 4.22 -6.54 17.54
CA ASN A 73 4.69 -7.08 18.83
C ASN A 73 4.00 -6.43 20.04
N ALA A 74 3.54 -5.19 19.91
CA ALA A 74 2.80 -4.49 20.94
C ALA A 74 1.30 -4.83 20.99
N CYS A 75 0.78 -5.68 20.10
CA CYS A 75 -0.65 -5.99 20.04
C CYS A 75 -1.03 -7.11 21.03
N PRO A 76 -1.74 -6.79 22.15
CA PRO A 76 -2.02 -7.81 23.17
C PRO A 76 -3.17 -8.74 22.80
N SER A 77 -3.96 -8.38 21.78
CA SER A 77 -5.18 -9.12 21.42
C SER A 77 -4.99 -10.08 20.25
N GLY A 78 -3.81 -10.06 19.60
CA GLY A 78 -3.55 -10.84 18.38
C GLY A 78 -4.30 -10.34 17.14
N ALA A 79 -4.93 -9.16 17.18
CA ALA A 79 -5.52 -8.55 15.99
C ALA A 79 -4.48 -8.25 14.93
N LEU A 80 -3.21 -8.05 15.33
CA LEU A 80 -2.03 -8.09 14.51
C LEU A 80 -1.35 -9.43 14.77
N SER A 81 -1.35 -10.31 13.77
CA SER A 81 -0.90 -11.71 13.92
C SER A 81 0.61 -11.81 14.02
N GLU A 82 1.09 -12.51 15.04
CA GLU A 82 2.51 -12.88 15.23
C GLU A 82 3.01 -13.91 14.22
N GLU A 83 2.17 -14.42 13.34
CA GLU A 83 2.58 -15.30 12.25
C GLU A 83 3.43 -14.56 11.21
N LEU A 84 3.28 -13.25 11.11
CA LEU A 84 4.14 -12.41 10.28
C LEU A 84 5.54 -12.31 10.91
N LYS A 85 6.48 -13.09 10.40
CA LYS A 85 7.87 -13.13 10.90
C LYS A 85 8.80 -12.18 10.15
N ASP A 86 8.54 -11.94 8.87
CA ASP A 86 9.28 -11.01 8.03
C ASP A 86 8.37 -9.91 7.53
N ILE A 87 8.75 -8.66 7.74
CA ILE A 87 7.98 -7.50 7.27
C ILE A 87 7.79 -7.51 5.73
N ASN A 88 8.68 -8.15 4.99
CA ASN A 88 8.58 -8.30 3.55
C ASN A 88 7.40 -9.20 3.12
N ASP A 89 6.89 -10.01 4.03
CA ASP A 89 5.70 -10.85 3.80
C ASP A 89 4.39 -10.15 4.21
N ALA A 90 4.47 -8.94 4.74
CA ALA A 90 3.27 -8.16 5.09
C ALA A 90 2.38 -7.93 3.88
N ARG A 91 1.07 -7.87 4.12
CA ARG A 91 0.05 -7.64 3.09
C ARG A 91 -0.95 -6.59 3.57
N MET A 92 -0.46 -5.36 3.76
CA MET A 92 -1.26 -4.22 4.22
C MET A 92 -2.22 -3.69 3.15
N GLY A 93 -1.90 -3.96 1.89
CA GLY A 93 -2.66 -3.55 0.72
C GLY A 93 -1.89 -3.88 -0.55
N LEU A 94 -2.39 -3.38 -1.68
CA LEU A 94 -1.75 -3.53 -2.99
C LEU A 94 -1.63 -2.19 -3.68
N ALA A 95 -0.43 -1.84 -4.13
CA ALA A 95 -0.23 -0.68 -4.97
C ALA A 95 -0.80 -0.94 -6.36
N VAL A 96 -1.60 -0.01 -6.85
CA VAL A 96 -2.23 -0.06 -8.17
C VAL A 96 -1.99 1.26 -8.89
N LEU A 97 -1.54 1.20 -10.13
CA LEU A 97 -1.47 2.39 -10.98
C LEU A 97 -2.88 2.67 -11.52
N LEU A 98 -3.60 3.58 -10.86
CA LEU A 98 -4.99 3.88 -11.17
C LEU A 98 -5.13 4.89 -12.31
N ASP A 99 -4.24 5.88 -12.35
CA ASP A 99 -4.32 6.97 -13.31
C ASP A 99 -3.15 6.90 -14.29
N HIS A 100 -3.41 6.28 -15.43
CA HIS A 100 -2.45 6.21 -16.53
C HIS A 100 -2.30 7.54 -17.26
N GLU A 101 -3.37 8.36 -17.30
CA GLU A 101 -3.38 9.59 -18.08
C GLU A 101 -2.46 10.65 -17.49
N THR A 102 -2.37 10.73 -16.15
CA THR A 102 -1.49 11.68 -15.47
C THR A 102 -0.09 11.12 -15.20
N CYS A 103 0.08 9.80 -15.21
CA CYS A 103 1.37 9.17 -14.96
C CYS A 103 2.41 9.59 -16.02
N LEU A 104 3.50 10.23 -15.57
CA LEU A 104 4.54 10.76 -16.46
C LEU A 104 5.14 9.69 -17.37
N ASN A 105 5.35 8.46 -16.86
CA ASN A 105 5.87 7.36 -17.69
C ASN A 105 4.89 6.96 -18.78
N TRP A 106 3.60 6.91 -18.47
CA TRP A 106 2.57 6.60 -19.47
C TRP A 106 2.46 7.71 -20.52
N GLN A 107 2.68 8.96 -20.12
CA GLN A 107 2.77 10.09 -21.06
C GLN A 107 4.06 10.07 -21.91
N GLY A 108 4.97 9.12 -21.69
CA GLY A 108 6.24 9.01 -22.41
C GLY A 108 7.33 9.94 -21.90
N LEU A 109 7.16 10.49 -20.70
CA LEU A 109 8.19 11.22 -19.96
C LEU A 109 8.98 10.24 -19.08
N ARG A 110 10.18 10.63 -18.66
CA ARG A 110 10.97 9.79 -17.77
C ARG A 110 10.60 10.05 -16.31
N CYS A 111 10.10 9.02 -15.64
CA CYS A 111 9.86 9.03 -14.20
C CYS A 111 10.00 7.60 -13.65
N ASP A 112 10.80 7.41 -12.61
CA ASP A 112 11.03 6.11 -11.98
C ASP A 112 10.96 6.17 -10.45
N VAL A 113 10.36 7.23 -9.90
CA VAL A 113 10.35 7.50 -8.46
C VAL A 113 9.66 6.38 -7.68
N CYS A 114 8.47 5.94 -8.07
CA CYS A 114 7.73 4.87 -7.39
C CYS A 114 8.49 3.54 -7.38
N TYR A 115 9.27 3.26 -8.44
CA TYR A 115 10.16 2.11 -8.51
C TYR A 115 11.33 2.23 -7.55
N ARG A 116 12.02 3.38 -7.52
CA ARG A 116 13.23 3.57 -6.71
C ARG A 116 12.98 3.57 -5.21
N VAL A 117 11.83 4.06 -4.77
CA VAL A 117 11.50 4.13 -3.34
C VAL A 117 10.93 2.83 -2.79
N CYS A 118 10.68 1.84 -3.63
CA CYS A 118 10.15 0.57 -3.20
C CYS A 118 11.20 -0.21 -2.40
N PRO A 119 10.88 -0.64 -1.15
CA PRO A 119 11.81 -1.46 -0.37
C PRO A 119 12.10 -2.82 -1.02
N LEU A 120 11.17 -3.30 -1.85
CA LEU A 120 11.26 -4.56 -2.60
C LEU A 120 11.38 -4.29 -4.11
N VAL A 121 12.27 -3.36 -4.48
CA VAL A 121 12.57 -3.04 -5.89
C VAL A 121 12.95 -4.31 -6.65
N ASP A 122 12.56 -4.41 -7.92
CA ASP A 122 12.72 -5.58 -8.80
C ASP A 122 11.95 -6.85 -8.37
N LYS A 123 11.33 -6.85 -7.18
CA LYS A 123 10.43 -7.92 -6.71
C LYS A 123 8.97 -7.48 -6.72
N ALA A 124 8.65 -6.43 -5.96
CA ALA A 124 7.29 -5.91 -5.83
C ALA A 124 6.92 -4.91 -6.91
N ILE A 125 7.90 -4.24 -7.50
CA ILE A 125 7.70 -3.31 -8.63
C ILE A 125 8.86 -3.45 -9.61
N THR A 126 8.54 -3.51 -10.90
CA THR A 126 9.49 -3.56 -12.01
C THR A 126 9.20 -2.47 -13.03
N LEU A 127 10.14 -2.20 -13.92
CA LEU A 127 9.94 -1.27 -15.04
C LEU A 127 9.87 -2.06 -16.35
N GLU A 128 8.68 -2.12 -16.94
CA GLU A 128 8.50 -2.74 -18.26
C GLU A 128 8.83 -1.75 -19.36
N ARG A 129 9.65 -2.20 -20.32
CA ARG A 129 10.00 -1.41 -21.49
C ARG A 129 8.94 -1.60 -22.57
N ILE A 130 8.27 -0.52 -22.96
CA ILE A 130 7.35 -0.52 -24.09
C ILE A 130 7.72 0.59 -25.07
N HIS A 131 7.24 0.46 -26.33
CA HIS A 131 7.46 1.49 -27.34
C HIS A 131 6.85 2.83 -26.93
N ASN A 132 7.53 3.93 -27.27
CA ASN A 132 7.03 5.26 -27.01
C ASN A 132 6.42 5.88 -28.27
N ASP A 133 5.11 5.71 -28.42
CA ASP A 133 4.37 6.21 -29.58
C ASP A 133 4.37 7.73 -29.71
N ARG A 134 4.58 8.44 -28.57
CA ARG A 134 4.59 9.91 -28.54
C ARG A 134 5.84 10.50 -29.19
N THR A 135 7.01 9.92 -28.91
CA THR A 135 8.30 10.47 -29.39
C THR A 135 8.92 9.65 -30.51
N GLY A 136 8.59 8.37 -30.60
CA GLY A 136 9.18 7.42 -31.55
C GLY A 136 10.65 7.06 -31.30
N ILE A 137 11.30 7.71 -30.33
CA ILE A 137 12.77 7.63 -30.16
C ILE A 137 13.17 6.83 -28.91
N HIS A 138 12.45 7.00 -27.78
CA HIS A 138 12.79 6.37 -26.51
C HIS A 138 11.69 5.44 -26.04
N ALA A 139 12.07 4.35 -25.35
CA ALA A 139 11.09 3.48 -24.71
C ALA A 139 10.47 4.18 -23.48
N LYS A 140 9.19 3.89 -23.23
CA LYS A 140 8.56 4.16 -21.94
C LYS A 140 8.99 3.06 -20.96
N LEU A 141 9.19 3.42 -19.69
CA LEU A 141 9.52 2.50 -18.61
C LEU A 141 8.33 2.44 -17.65
N ILE A 142 7.40 1.54 -17.94
CA ILE A 142 6.13 1.46 -17.22
C ILE A 142 6.32 0.74 -15.89
N PRO A 143 5.97 1.38 -14.75
CA PRO A 143 6.00 0.72 -13.46
C PRO A 143 4.92 -0.36 -13.39
N THR A 144 5.34 -1.60 -13.17
CA THR A 144 4.48 -2.77 -13.06
C THR A 144 4.59 -3.33 -11.65
N VAL A 145 3.47 -3.42 -10.94
CA VAL A 145 3.41 -3.94 -9.57
C VAL A 145 3.10 -5.43 -9.60
N HIS A 146 3.85 -6.20 -8.81
CA HIS A 146 3.65 -7.65 -8.62
C HIS A 146 2.90 -7.90 -7.32
N SER A 147 1.67 -8.40 -7.43
CA SER A 147 0.75 -8.53 -6.29
C SER A 147 1.19 -9.58 -5.26
N ASP A 148 2.00 -10.54 -5.68
CA ASP A 148 2.55 -11.59 -4.83
C ASP A 148 3.69 -11.09 -3.92
N ALA A 149 4.36 -10.01 -4.31
CA ALA A 149 5.48 -9.44 -3.58
C ALA A 149 5.17 -8.06 -2.95
N CYS A 150 4.14 -7.35 -3.42
CA CYS A 150 3.80 -6.03 -2.90
C CYS A 150 3.26 -6.11 -1.47
N THR A 151 3.91 -5.42 -0.54
CA THR A 151 3.51 -5.34 0.88
C THR A 151 2.42 -4.31 1.15
N GLY A 152 2.19 -3.37 0.22
CA GLY A 152 1.24 -2.28 0.43
C GLY A 152 1.74 -1.19 1.38
N CYS A 153 3.05 -1.05 1.56
CA CYS A 153 3.65 -0.10 2.51
C CYS A 153 3.33 1.38 2.24
N GLY A 154 3.01 1.76 1.01
CA GLY A 154 2.59 3.12 0.65
C GLY A 154 3.71 4.04 0.18
N LYS A 155 4.98 3.65 0.23
CA LYS A 155 6.12 4.52 -0.15
C LYS A 155 6.03 5.00 -1.60
N CYS A 156 5.57 4.16 -2.52
CA CYS A 156 5.38 4.52 -3.93
C CYS A 156 4.29 5.58 -4.13
N GLU A 157 3.21 5.53 -3.35
CA GLU A 157 2.13 6.52 -3.38
C GLU A 157 2.61 7.84 -2.78
N GLN A 158 3.26 7.80 -1.62
CA GLN A 158 3.79 9.01 -0.97
C GLN A 158 4.79 9.75 -1.88
N ALA A 159 5.72 9.02 -2.47
CA ALA A 159 6.80 9.60 -3.26
C ALA A 159 6.36 10.04 -4.67
N CYS A 160 5.15 9.71 -5.10
CA CYS A 160 4.67 10.14 -6.42
C CYS A 160 4.73 11.66 -6.53
N VAL A 161 5.37 12.14 -7.60
CA VAL A 161 5.65 13.58 -7.80
C VAL A 161 4.41 14.39 -8.18
N LEU A 162 3.31 13.72 -8.52
CA LEU A 162 2.06 14.36 -8.87
C LEU A 162 1.33 14.82 -7.61
N GLU A 163 0.56 15.89 -7.70
CA GLU A 163 -0.28 16.39 -6.61
C GLU A 163 -1.27 15.30 -6.15
N GLU A 164 -1.97 14.68 -7.08
CA GLU A 164 -2.69 13.44 -6.85
C GLU A 164 -1.89 12.26 -7.41
N ALA A 165 -1.53 11.32 -6.53
CA ALA A 165 -0.69 10.20 -6.93
C ALA A 165 -1.38 9.30 -7.97
N ALA A 166 -0.70 9.05 -9.09
CA ALA A 166 -1.20 8.14 -10.11
C ALA A 166 -1.18 6.67 -9.65
N ILE A 167 -0.25 6.32 -8.74
CA ILE A 167 -0.19 5.02 -8.08
C ILE A 167 -0.73 5.16 -6.67
N LYS A 168 -1.70 4.31 -6.29
CA LYS A 168 -2.33 4.33 -4.97
C LYS A 168 -2.32 2.94 -4.35
N VAL A 169 -2.26 2.90 -3.02
CA VAL A 169 -2.36 1.64 -2.28
C VAL A 169 -3.81 1.45 -1.85
N LEU A 170 -4.36 0.33 -2.24
CA LEU A 170 -5.72 -0.07 -1.92
C LEU A 170 -5.71 -1.32 -1.02
N PRO A 171 -6.69 -1.50 -0.12
CA PRO A 171 -6.92 -2.78 0.54
C PRO A 171 -7.02 -3.92 -0.49
N MET A 172 -6.57 -5.12 -0.12
CA MET A 172 -6.45 -6.25 -1.05
C MET A 172 -7.79 -6.65 -1.67
N ASP A 173 -8.88 -6.59 -0.92
CA ASP A 173 -10.24 -6.88 -1.37
C ASP A 173 -10.75 -5.86 -2.40
N ILE A 174 -10.39 -4.60 -2.27
CA ILE A 174 -10.70 -3.57 -3.25
C ILE A 174 -9.80 -3.71 -4.48
N ALA A 175 -8.50 -3.90 -4.28
CA ALA A 175 -7.53 -3.97 -5.38
C ALA A 175 -7.73 -5.18 -6.28
N LYS A 176 -8.05 -6.35 -5.69
CA LYS A 176 -8.30 -7.61 -6.42
C LYS A 176 -9.77 -7.89 -6.68
N GLY A 177 -10.67 -7.22 -5.97
CA GLY A 177 -12.11 -7.52 -5.93
C GLY A 177 -12.42 -8.80 -5.17
N LEU A 178 -13.68 -8.98 -4.74
CA LEU A 178 -14.14 -10.15 -4.01
C LEU A 178 -13.97 -11.47 -4.78
N LEU A 179 -13.89 -11.40 -6.11
CA LEU A 179 -13.75 -12.56 -7.00
C LEU A 179 -12.36 -12.63 -7.67
N GLY A 180 -11.39 -11.82 -7.27
CA GLY A 180 -10.03 -11.83 -7.83
C GLY A 180 -9.92 -11.47 -9.32
N ARG A 181 -10.98 -10.92 -9.93
CA ARG A 181 -11.05 -10.67 -11.38
C ARG A 181 -11.04 -9.21 -11.79
N HIS A 182 -11.12 -8.28 -10.84
CA HIS A 182 -11.20 -6.85 -11.13
C HIS A 182 -9.87 -6.14 -10.85
N TYR A 183 -9.50 -5.21 -11.73
CA TYR A 183 -8.31 -4.36 -11.65
C TYR A 183 -6.97 -5.09 -11.80
N ARG A 184 -6.72 -5.63 -13.00
CA ARG A 184 -5.42 -6.19 -13.39
C ARG A 184 -4.48 -5.19 -14.08
N LEU A 185 -4.88 -3.94 -14.15
CA LEU A 185 -4.08 -2.90 -14.78
C LEU A 185 -2.97 -2.45 -13.82
N GLY A 186 -1.72 -2.62 -14.25
CA GLY A 186 -0.53 -2.19 -13.50
C GLY A 186 0.05 -3.22 -12.52
N TRP A 187 -0.43 -4.48 -12.53
CA TRP A 187 0.17 -5.57 -11.78
C TRP A 187 0.00 -6.92 -12.50
N LYS A 188 0.94 -7.83 -12.26
CA LYS A 188 0.92 -9.20 -12.79
C LYS A 188 0.84 -10.20 -11.66
N GLU A 189 -0.03 -11.19 -11.78
CA GLU A 189 -0.02 -12.38 -10.94
C GLU A 189 0.89 -13.43 -11.57
N LYS A 190 1.68 -14.13 -10.76
CA LYS A 190 2.33 -15.35 -11.19
C LYS A 190 1.24 -16.36 -11.54
N GLN A 191 1.28 -16.88 -12.75
CA GLN A 191 0.48 -18.04 -13.12
C GLN A 191 1.11 -19.24 -12.40
N ASN A 192 0.36 -19.86 -11.46
CA ASN A 192 0.71 -21.15 -10.89
C ASN A 192 0.46 -22.24 -11.92
#